data_590fcff8f8a4279c6909d3a842bbfa06
#
_entry.id   590fcff8f8a4279c6909d3a842bbfa06
#
_cell.length_a   1.000
_cell.length_b   1.000
_cell.length_c   1.000
_cell.angle_alpha   90.00
_cell.angle_beta   90.00
_cell.angle_gamma   90.00
#
_symmetry.space_group_name_H-M   'P 1'
#
loop_
_entity.id
_entity.type
_entity.pdbx_description
1 polymer ?
#
loop_
_entity_poly.entity_id
_entity_poly.type
_entity_poly.pdbx_seq_one_letter_code
_entity_poly.pdbx_strand_id
1 'polypeptide(L)'
;MISRFLLPLLAGAVLFAQDPAANPQPPDLKVLLNLSDSQIQGLVQLQQQKGQALQPVVQQMAQNQQKLQQILAAPNPDPATVGQLVIAIATLGQQVQQIAGSFQQQASNLLQSDQKTKLPPLQLALELHPAALQAVSLGLLNAP
;
A
#
# COMPACT_ATOMS: atom_id res chain seq x y z
N MET A 1 -4.24 -64.40 9.24
CA MET A 1 -3.05 -64.37 10.13
C MET A 1 -2.32 -63.06 9.82
N ILE A 2 -2.71 -61.99 10.45
CA ILE A 2 -2.17 -61.40 11.68
C ILE A 2 -0.65 -61.21 11.60
N SER A 3 -0.23 -59.96 11.39
CA SER A 3 0.89 -59.41 12.14
C SER A 3 0.86 -57.86 12.01
N ARG A 4 0.50 -57.28 13.14
CA ARG A 4 0.57 -55.83 13.44
C ARG A 4 2.03 -55.50 13.67
N PHE A 5 2.57 -54.49 12.93
CA PHE A 5 3.78 -53.79 13.34
C PHE A 5 3.41 -52.32 13.64
N LEU A 6 3.34 -52.07 14.95
CA LEU A 6 3.33 -50.74 15.52
C LEU A 6 4.77 -50.21 15.45
N LEU A 7 4.97 -49.09 14.73
CA LEU A 7 6.15 -48.24 14.87
C LEU A 7 5.76 -46.99 15.64
N PRO A 8 6.44 -46.67 16.74
CA PRO A 8 6.24 -45.37 17.40
C PRO A 8 6.96 -44.27 16.63
N LEU A 9 6.16 -43.33 16.14
CA LEU A 9 6.66 -42.09 15.54
C LEU A 9 7.19 -41.19 16.67
N LEU A 10 8.52 -41.10 16.79
CA LEU A 10 9.18 -40.12 17.64
C LEU A 10 8.98 -38.73 17.00
N ALA A 11 8.04 -37.96 17.54
CA ALA A 11 7.89 -36.57 17.25
C ALA A 11 9.03 -35.79 17.92
N GLY A 12 10.12 -35.58 17.19
CA GLY A 12 11.15 -34.59 17.53
C GLY A 12 10.59 -33.18 17.34
N ALA A 13 10.08 -32.56 18.41
CA ALA A 13 9.80 -31.15 18.43
C ALA A 13 11.12 -30.39 18.43
N VAL A 14 11.58 -29.96 17.27
CA VAL A 14 12.66 -28.97 17.16
C VAL A 14 12.03 -27.63 17.51
N LEU A 15 12.16 -27.23 18.76
CA LEU A 15 11.96 -25.85 19.22
C LEU A 15 13.02 -24.99 18.55
N PHE A 16 12.68 -24.38 17.41
CA PHE A 16 13.40 -23.21 16.94
C PHE A 16 13.10 -22.10 17.95
N ALA A 17 14.00 -21.93 18.92
CA ALA A 17 14.12 -20.68 19.64
C ALA A 17 14.45 -19.63 18.57
N GLN A 18 13.43 -18.93 18.08
CA GLN A 18 13.63 -17.66 17.39
C GLN A 18 14.11 -16.69 18.46
N ASP A 19 15.44 -16.50 18.49
CA ASP A 19 16.01 -15.29 19.04
C ASP A 19 15.25 -14.11 18.42
N PRO A 20 14.67 -13.21 19.22
CA PRO A 20 14.22 -11.94 18.72
C PRO A 20 15.47 -11.07 18.48
N ALA A 21 16.32 -11.50 17.53
CA ALA A 21 17.36 -10.64 17.00
C ALA A 21 16.65 -9.41 16.44
N ALA A 22 16.83 -8.31 17.16
CA ALA A 22 16.32 -6.99 16.90
C ALA A 22 16.25 -6.71 15.40
N ASN A 23 15.08 -7.01 14.82
CA ASN A 23 14.71 -6.47 13.54
C ASN A 23 14.67 -4.95 13.79
N PRO A 24 15.54 -4.13 13.19
CA PRO A 24 15.48 -2.68 13.40
C PRO A 24 14.10 -2.24 12.94
N GLN A 25 13.19 -2.06 13.89
CA GLN A 25 11.89 -1.50 13.60
C GLN A 25 12.13 -0.14 12.96
N PRO A 26 11.54 0.13 11.79
CA PRO A 26 11.66 1.45 11.20
C PRO A 26 11.22 2.47 12.25
N PRO A 27 11.92 3.60 12.38
CA PRO A 27 11.61 4.60 13.40
C PRO A 27 10.12 4.93 13.33
N ASP A 28 9.44 4.84 14.47
CA ASP A 28 8.01 5.13 14.56
C ASP A 28 7.78 6.57 14.04
N LEU A 29 6.93 6.72 13.04
CA LEU A 29 6.58 8.01 12.44
C LEU A 29 6.11 9.02 13.49
N LYS A 30 5.46 8.54 14.56
CA LYS A 30 5.07 9.34 15.72
C LYS A 30 6.27 10.01 16.36
N VAL A 31 7.35 9.27 16.59
CA VAL A 31 8.57 9.76 17.20
C VAL A 31 9.32 10.70 16.25
N LEU A 32 9.46 10.30 14.99
CA LEU A 32 10.20 11.04 13.98
C LEU A 32 9.60 12.43 13.72
N LEU A 33 8.29 12.52 13.61
CA LEU A 33 7.55 13.76 13.39
C LEU A 33 7.11 14.43 14.70
N ASN A 34 7.33 13.80 15.87
CA ASN A 34 6.82 14.25 17.15
C ASN A 34 5.30 14.51 17.13
N LEU A 35 4.54 13.51 16.64
CA LEU A 35 3.08 13.63 16.51
C LEU A 35 2.40 13.47 17.87
N SER A 36 1.43 14.33 18.16
CA SER A 36 0.54 14.13 19.30
C SER A 36 -0.46 12.99 19.05
N ASP A 37 -1.03 12.44 20.13
CA ASP A 37 -2.05 11.39 20.01
C ASP A 37 -3.29 11.88 19.26
N SER A 38 -3.67 13.13 19.43
CA SER A 38 -4.77 13.75 18.68
C SER A 38 -4.48 13.85 17.17
N GLN A 39 -3.23 14.17 16.79
CA GLN A 39 -2.83 14.18 15.39
C GLN A 39 -2.87 12.77 14.78
N ILE A 40 -2.41 11.76 15.50
CA ILE A 40 -2.48 10.37 15.05
C ILE A 40 -3.92 9.93 14.86
N GLN A 41 -4.80 10.19 15.82
CA GLN A 41 -6.22 9.88 15.71
C GLN A 41 -6.86 10.58 14.50
N GLY A 42 -6.55 11.85 14.29
CA GLY A 42 -7.01 12.62 13.12
C GLY A 42 -6.52 12.02 11.79
N LEU A 43 -5.26 11.62 11.70
CA LEU A 43 -4.70 10.97 10.51
C LEU A 43 -5.33 9.61 10.23
N VAL A 44 -5.58 8.80 11.27
CA VAL A 44 -6.26 7.50 11.13
C VAL A 44 -7.69 7.71 10.64
N GLN A 45 -8.40 8.68 11.20
CA GLN A 45 -9.77 9.00 10.78
C GLN A 45 -9.82 9.48 9.32
N LEU A 46 -8.88 10.35 8.91
CA LEU A 46 -8.76 10.79 7.51
C LEU A 46 -8.46 9.62 6.57
N GLN A 47 -7.61 8.68 6.98
CA GLN A 47 -7.30 7.49 6.19
C GLN A 47 -8.54 6.60 5.98
N GLN A 48 -9.37 6.43 7.02
CA GLN A 48 -10.63 5.70 6.92
C GLN A 48 -11.62 6.41 5.98
N GLN A 49 -11.78 7.73 6.13
CA GLN A 49 -12.64 8.55 5.25
C GLN A 49 -12.16 8.49 3.79
N LYS A 50 -10.84 8.55 3.55
CA LYS A 50 -10.26 8.38 2.22
C LYS A 50 -10.63 7.03 1.61
N GLY A 51 -10.51 5.96 2.38
CA GLY A 51 -10.89 4.61 1.94
C GLY A 51 -12.36 4.54 1.53
N GLN A 52 -13.25 5.10 2.35
CA GLN A 52 -14.69 5.16 2.08
C GLN A 52 -15.01 6.00 0.83
N ALA A 53 -14.33 7.13 0.63
CA ALA A 53 -14.53 7.99 -0.52
C ALA A 53 -14.00 7.36 -1.83
N LEU A 54 -12.91 6.61 -1.76
CA LEU A 54 -12.32 5.94 -2.92
C LEU A 54 -13.08 4.68 -3.34
N GLN A 55 -13.69 3.97 -2.40
CA GLN A 55 -14.31 2.68 -2.63
C GLN A 55 -15.31 2.68 -3.81
N PRO A 56 -16.31 3.58 -3.90
CA PRO A 56 -17.27 3.60 -5.01
C PRO A 56 -16.59 3.92 -6.34
N VAL A 57 -15.61 4.82 -6.36
CA VAL A 57 -14.89 5.21 -7.59
C VAL A 57 -14.07 4.05 -8.14
N VAL A 58 -13.34 3.34 -7.27
CA VAL A 58 -12.54 2.17 -7.64
C VAL A 58 -13.43 1.02 -8.14
N GLN A 59 -14.56 0.78 -7.47
CA GLN A 59 -15.53 -0.23 -7.92
C GLN A 59 -16.10 0.09 -9.30
N GLN A 60 -16.47 1.33 -9.55
CA GLN A 60 -16.99 1.76 -10.85
C GLN A 60 -15.92 1.67 -11.94
N MET A 61 -14.67 2.03 -11.62
CA MET A 61 -13.54 1.89 -12.53
C MET A 61 -13.32 0.41 -12.90
N ALA A 62 -13.32 -0.49 -11.93
CA ALA A 62 -13.19 -1.93 -12.17
C ALA A 62 -14.33 -2.49 -13.05
N GLN A 63 -15.57 -2.08 -12.80
CA GLN A 63 -16.72 -2.46 -13.64
C GLN A 63 -16.58 -1.97 -15.07
N ASN A 64 -16.14 -0.73 -15.27
CA ASN A 64 -15.94 -0.18 -16.60
C ASN A 64 -14.79 -0.89 -17.34
N GLN A 65 -13.69 -1.23 -16.64
CA GLN A 65 -12.59 -2.02 -17.19
C GLN A 65 -13.06 -3.41 -17.61
N GLN A 66 -13.88 -4.07 -16.79
CA GLN A 66 -14.43 -5.38 -17.13
C GLN A 66 -15.35 -5.30 -18.35
N LYS A 67 -16.24 -4.29 -18.42
CA LYS A 67 -17.09 -4.06 -19.60
C LYS A 67 -16.26 -3.79 -20.85
N LEU A 68 -15.20 -2.99 -20.74
CA LEU A 68 -14.30 -2.70 -21.85
C LEU A 68 -13.64 -3.99 -22.36
N GLN A 69 -13.15 -4.85 -21.49
CA GLN A 69 -12.57 -6.15 -21.87
C GLN A 69 -13.59 -7.05 -22.59
N GLN A 70 -14.84 -7.10 -22.09
CA GLN A 70 -15.90 -7.89 -22.72
C GLN A 70 -16.23 -7.39 -24.14
N ILE A 71 -16.30 -6.07 -24.33
CA ILE A 71 -16.59 -5.46 -25.65
C ILE A 71 -15.43 -5.70 -26.61
N LEU A 72 -14.19 -5.56 -26.17
CA LEU A 72 -13.00 -5.81 -26.99
C LEU A 72 -12.84 -7.28 -27.39
N ALA A 73 -13.39 -8.22 -26.61
CA ALA A 73 -13.40 -9.64 -26.93
C ALA A 73 -14.49 -10.02 -27.97
N ALA A 74 -15.44 -9.13 -28.28
CA ALA A 74 -16.47 -9.38 -29.27
C ALA A 74 -15.89 -9.35 -30.72
N PRO A 75 -16.45 -10.13 -31.67
CA PRO A 75 -15.95 -10.14 -33.05
C PRO A 75 -15.97 -8.77 -33.75
N ASN A 76 -16.93 -7.92 -33.40
CA ASN A 76 -17.08 -6.56 -33.94
C ASN A 76 -17.34 -5.58 -32.77
N PRO A 77 -16.29 -5.11 -32.07
CA PRO A 77 -16.46 -4.15 -31.00
C PRO A 77 -16.96 -2.81 -31.54
N ASP A 78 -17.97 -2.23 -30.89
CA ASP A 78 -18.47 -0.90 -31.25
C ASP A 78 -17.48 0.19 -30.79
N PRO A 79 -16.86 0.95 -31.73
CA PRO A 79 -15.84 1.95 -31.36
C PRO A 79 -16.40 3.08 -30.48
N ALA A 80 -17.68 3.44 -30.62
CA ALA A 80 -18.29 4.50 -29.85
C ALA A 80 -18.41 4.09 -28.38
N THR A 81 -18.87 2.89 -28.11
CA THR A 81 -18.97 2.33 -26.74
C THR A 81 -17.58 2.14 -26.12
N VAL A 82 -16.60 1.67 -26.89
CA VAL A 82 -15.19 1.57 -26.43
C VAL A 82 -14.67 2.96 -26.02
N GLY A 83 -14.87 3.98 -26.87
CA GLY A 83 -14.44 5.34 -26.59
C GLY A 83 -15.09 5.93 -25.33
N GLN A 84 -16.38 5.72 -25.15
CA GLN A 84 -17.10 6.16 -23.94
C GLN A 84 -16.55 5.50 -22.67
N LEU A 85 -16.27 4.20 -22.67
CA LEU A 85 -15.71 3.50 -21.52
C LEU A 85 -14.30 3.95 -21.21
N VAL A 86 -13.45 4.20 -22.20
CA VAL A 86 -12.09 4.73 -22.01
C VAL A 86 -12.14 6.11 -21.36
N ILE A 87 -13.01 7.01 -21.84
CA ILE A 87 -13.20 8.34 -21.25
C ILE A 87 -13.72 8.21 -19.82
N ALA A 88 -14.69 7.34 -19.56
CA ALA A 88 -15.23 7.14 -18.22
C ALA A 88 -14.16 6.61 -17.25
N ILE A 89 -13.31 5.68 -17.66
CA ILE A 89 -12.20 5.16 -16.86
C ILE A 89 -11.19 6.28 -16.56
N ALA A 90 -10.83 7.09 -17.57
CA ALA A 90 -9.92 8.22 -17.39
C ALA A 90 -10.49 9.26 -16.42
N THR A 91 -11.78 9.58 -16.52
CA THR A 91 -12.46 10.51 -15.60
C THR A 91 -12.46 9.98 -14.16
N LEU A 92 -12.75 8.69 -13.96
CA LEU A 92 -12.66 8.06 -12.64
C LEU A 92 -11.23 8.08 -12.09
N GLY A 93 -10.21 7.90 -12.95
CA GLY A 93 -8.81 8.06 -12.58
C GLY A 93 -8.51 9.48 -12.08
N GLN A 94 -9.03 10.51 -12.74
CA GLN A 94 -8.90 11.90 -12.26
C GLN A 94 -9.60 12.11 -10.92
N GLN A 95 -10.78 11.53 -10.70
CA GLN A 95 -11.48 11.60 -9.41
C GLN A 95 -10.65 10.95 -8.29
N VAL A 96 -10.02 9.83 -8.54
CA VAL A 96 -9.10 9.19 -7.57
C VAL A 96 -7.98 10.15 -7.17
N GLN A 97 -7.35 10.83 -8.15
CA GLN A 97 -6.29 11.81 -7.89
C GLN A 97 -6.79 13.01 -7.08
N GLN A 98 -7.97 13.53 -7.41
CA GLN A 98 -8.58 14.65 -6.68
C GLN A 98 -8.89 14.27 -5.23
N ILE A 99 -9.49 13.09 -5.00
CA ILE A 99 -9.77 12.58 -3.66
C ILE A 99 -8.44 12.43 -2.90
N ALA A 100 -7.44 11.76 -3.48
CA ALA A 100 -6.14 11.57 -2.84
C ALA A 100 -5.48 12.91 -2.47
N GLY A 101 -5.48 13.89 -3.38
CA GLY A 101 -4.92 15.21 -3.16
C GLY A 101 -5.64 15.98 -2.05
N SER A 102 -6.98 15.93 -2.00
CA SER A 102 -7.74 16.60 -0.96
C SER A 102 -7.44 16.02 0.44
N PHE A 103 -7.36 14.69 0.56
CA PHE A 103 -7.01 14.05 1.83
C PHE A 103 -5.56 14.29 2.22
N GLN A 104 -4.63 14.35 1.27
CA GLN A 104 -3.24 14.74 1.53
C GLN A 104 -3.15 16.15 2.10
N GLN A 105 -3.91 17.09 1.53
CA GLN A 105 -3.98 18.46 2.03
C GLN A 105 -4.57 18.53 3.44
N GLN A 106 -5.65 17.80 3.70
CA GLN A 106 -6.25 17.71 5.03
C GLN A 106 -5.27 17.11 6.05
N ALA A 107 -4.57 16.02 5.70
CA ALA A 107 -3.54 15.43 6.55
C ALA A 107 -2.40 16.42 6.84
N SER A 108 -1.95 17.16 5.81
CA SER A 108 -0.95 18.21 5.99
C SER A 108 -1.42 19.32 6.93
N ASN A 109 -2.71 19.66 6.92
CA ASN A 109 -3.27 20.69 7.80
C ASN A 109 -3.31 20.27 9.29
N LEU A 110 -3.27 18.98 9.58
CA LEU A 110 -3.14 18.47 10.96
C LEU A 110 -1.72 18.65 11.51
N LEU A 111 -0.72 18.85 10.64
CA LEU A 111 0.67 18.97 11.03
C LEU A 111 1.05 20.42 11.34
N GLN A 112 1.94 20.60 12.30
CA GLN A 112 2.55 21.88 12.63
C GLN A 112 3.65 22.23 11.60
N SER A 113 4.08 23.47 11.58
CA SER A 113 5.08 23.96 10.61
C SER A 113 6.41 23.22 10.68
N ASP A 114 6.89 22.95 11.89
CA ASP A 114 8.12 22.18 12.13
C ASP A 114 8.00 20.71 11.69
N GLN A 115 6.83 20.12 11.85
CA GLN A 115 6.53 18.77 11.36
C GLN A 115 6.49 18.70 9.83
N LYS A 116 5.91 19.72 9.18
CA LYS A 116 5.86 19.84 7.74
C LYS A 116 7.25 19.91 7.10
N THR A 117 8.20 20.57 7.73
CA THR A 117 9.58 20.67 7.22
C THR A 117 10.32 19.32 7.19
N LYS A 118 9.85 18.33 7.94
CA LYS A 118 10.40 16.98 7.96
C LYS A 118 9.84 16.07 6.87
N LEU A 119 8.76 16.46 6.19
CA LEU A 119 8.14 15.63 5.14
C LEU A 119 9.00 15.50 3.88
N PRO A 120 9.62 16.57 3.32
CA PRO A 120 10.43 16.46 2.12
C PRO A 120 11.58 15.46 2.23
N PRO A 121 12.39 15.43 3.30
CA PRO A 121 13.43 14.41 3.45
C PRO A 121 12.86 12.99 3.56
N LEU A 122 11.68 12.79 4.14
CA LEU A 122 11.02 11.48 4.17
C LEU A 122 10.55 11.06 2.77
N GLN A 123 10.02 11.99 1.99
CA GLN A 123 9.63 11.72 0.60
C GLN A 123 10.85 11.35 -0.24
N LEU A 124 11.95 12.10 -0.12
CA LEU A 124 13.20 11.77 -0.80
C LEU A 124 13.74 10.38 -0.40
N ALA A 125 13.66 10.04 0.89
CA ALA A 125 14.05 8.72 1.36
C ALA A 125 13.18 7.61 0.74
N LEU A 126 11.87 7.84 0.59
CA LEU A 126 10.96 6.92 -0.07
C LEU A 126 11.27 6.75 -1.56
N GLU A 127 11.58 7.83 -2.26
CA GLU A 127 11.95 7.82 -3.67
C GLU A 127 13.30 7.12 -3.92
N LEU A 128 14.25 7.26 -2.99
CA LEU A 128 15.58 6.64 -3.07
C LEU A 128 15.59 5.19 -2.57
N HIS A 129 14.53 4.74 -1.89
CA HIS A 129 14.47 3.40 -1.30
C HIS A 129 14.80 2.26 -2.29
N PRO A 130 14.24 2.21 -3.52
CA PRO A 130 14.58 1.17 -4.48
C PRO A 130 16.04 1.25 -4.95
N ALA A 131 16.58 2.46 -5.12
CA ALA A 131 17.98 2.65 -5.46
C ALA A 131 18.92 2.25 -4.30
N ALA A 132 18.54 2.55 -3.07
CA ALA A 132 19.29 2.13 -1.88
C ALA A 132 19.32 0.60 -1.75
N LEU A 133 18.21 -0.09 -1.99
CA LEU A 133 18.17 -1.56 -2.01
C LEU A 133 19.05 -2.15 -3.10
N GLN A 134 19.09 -1.54 -4.30
CA GLN A 134 20.01 -1.95 -5.36
C GLN A 134 21.46 -1.73 -4.96
N ALA A 135 21.80 -0.61 -4.33
CA ALA A 135 23.17 -0.33 -3.88
C ALA A 135 23.64 -1.34 -2.81
N VAL A 136 22.74 -1.78 -1.93
CA VAL A 136 23.02 -2.88 -0.97
C VAL A 136 23.26 -4.20 -1.72
N SER A 137 22.40 -4.53 -2.70
CA SER A 137 22.54 -5.78 -3.46
C SER A 137 23.82 -5.84 -4.30
N LEU A 138 24.36 -4.69 -4.71
CA LEU A 138 25.62 -4.55 -5.42
C LEU A 138 26.83 -4.41 -4.48
N GLY A 139 26.63 -4.43 -3.16
CA GLY A 139 27.70 -4.29 -2.17
C GLY A 139 28.28 -2.88 -2.05
N LEU A 140 27.59 -1.86 -2.59
CA LEU A 140 28.00 -0.45 -2.50
C LEU A 140 27.62 0.18 -1.15
N LEU A 141 26.59 -0.36 -0.49
CA LEU A 141 26.13 0.03 0.84
C LEU A 141 26.00 -1.22 1.71
N ASN A 142 26.24 -1.04 3.01
CA ASN A 142 25.94 -2.08 3.99
C ASN A 142 24.45 -2.02 4.35
N ALA A 143 23.81 -3.19 4.48
CA ALA A 143 22.49 -3.27 5.08
C ALA A 143 22.57 -2.79 6.54
N PRO A 144 21.59 -2.04 7.05
CA PRO A 144 21.55 -1.61 8.45
C PRO A 144 21.40 -2.79 9.42
#